data_3035a9cf730627c32b025cc75161e3e7
#
_entry.id   3035a9cf730627c32b025cc75161e3e7
#
_cell.length_a   1.000
_cell.length_b   1.000
_cell.length_c   1.000
_cell.angle_alpha   90.00
_cell.angle_beta   90.00
_cell.angle_gamma   90.00
#
_symmetry.space_group_name_H-M   'P 1'
#
loop_
_entity.id
_entity.type
_entity.pdbx_description
1 polymer ?
#
loop_
_entity_poly.entity_id
_entity_poly.type
_entity_poly.pdbx_seq_one_letter_code
_entity_poly.pdbx_strand_id
1 'polypeptide(L)'
;MKKIERRSFLGRMTVGLSALAAIPFIGLSRDNADENIENTAMEENEKRKKVKKIRALGFQWETSDPFLFCVHHEDNFPAGNELMGPKASLDGRHMGQDFIVKDGFRMYHGMTVPGFPGHPHRGFETITVVRKGMVDHCDSTGAAGRYGNGDVQWMTAGKGVQHSEMFPLLNQDKDNPLELFQIWLNFLISPELASTKAQQLLLMATRLVSLAKAKLLL
;
A
#
# COMPACT_ATOMS: atom_id res chain seq x y z
N MET A 1 25.38 19.39 -22.85
CA MET A 1 24.47 19.45 -21.69
C MET A 1 23.53 20.62 -21.86
N LYS A 2 22.26 20.41 -22.22
CA LYS A 2 21.23 21.46 -22.37
C LYS A 2 20.37 21.51 -21.10
N LYS A 3 20.33 22.68 -20.46
CA LYS A 3 19.43 22.99 -19.33
C LYS A 3 18.00 23.07 -19.84
N ILE A 4 17.09 22.35 -19.17
CA ILE A 4 15.64 22.44 -19.38
C ILE A 4 15.09 23.43 -18.36
N GLU A 5 14.57 24.56 -18.83
CA GLU A 5 13.88 25.55 -18.01
C GLU A 5 12.44 25.13 -17.74
N ARG A 6 12.04 25.21 -16.46
CA ARG A 6 10.65 25.02 -16.03
C ARG A 6 9.85 26.30 -16.31
N ARG A 7 8.88 26.25 -17.20
CA ARG A 7 7.89 27.32 -17.40
C ARG A 7 6.78 27.20 -16.35
N SER A 8 6.66 28.24 -15.53
CA SER A 8 5.54 28.47 -14.62
C SER A 8 4.30 28.87 -15.41
N PHE A 9 3.18 28.16 -15.20
CA PHE A 9 1.87 28.50 -15.77
C PHE A 9 1.01 29.14 -14.67
N LEU A 10 0.99 30.47 -14.61
CA LEU A 10 0.06 31.27 -13.81
C LEU A 10 -1.00 31.85 -14.75
N GLY A 11 -2.17 31.20 -14.81
CA GLY A 11 -3.35 31.71 -15.48
C GLY A 11 -4.12 32.69 -14.58
N ARG A 12 -4.33 33.91 -15.07
CA ARG A 12 -5.14 34.96 -14.45
C ARG A 12 -6.63 34.57 -14.49
N MET A 13 -7.28 34.54 -13.33
CA MET A 13 -8.76 34.57 -13.24
C MET A 13 -9.21 36.02 -13.14
N THR A 14 -9.93 36.50 -14.14
CA THR A 14 -10.68 37.76 -14.14
C THR A 14 -12.02 37.53 -13.46
N VAL A 15 -12.29 38.35 -12.43
CA VAL A 15 -13.58 38.42 -11.74
C VAL A 15 -14.55 39.26 -12.58
N GLY A 16 -15.64 38.63 -13.05
CA GLY A 16 -16.76 39.34 -13.65
C GLY A 16 -17.84 39.63 -12.61
N LEU A 17 -18.07 40.91 -12.34
CA LEU A 17 -19.27 41.38 -11.60
C LEU A 17 -20.48 41.27 -12.52
N SER A 18 -21.56 40.59 -12.09
CA SER A 18 -22.85 40.62 -12.76
C SER A 18 -23.96 40.86 -11.75
N ALA A 19 -24.74 41.84 -12.07
CA ALA A 19 -25.94 42.45 -11.52
C ALA A 19 -26.87 41.58 -10.63
N LEU A 20 -27.27 42.19 -9.49
CA LEU A 20 -28.44 41.79 -8.68
C LEU A 20 -29.73 42.03 -9.47
N ALA A 21 -30.50 40.96 -9.73
CA ALA A 21 -31.91 41.05 -10.08
C ALA A 21 -32.72 40.69 -8.83
N ALA A 22 -33.61 41.58 -8.41
CA ALA A 22 -34.53 41.37 -7.30
C ALA A 22 -35.61 40.37 -7.69
N ILE A 23 -35.72 39.25 -6.95
CA ILE A 23 -36.78 38.25 -7.05
C ILE A 23 -37.81 38.51 -5.94
N PRO A 24 -39.15 38.52 -6.21
CA PRO A 24 -40.16 38.75 -5.20
C PRO A 24 -40.21 37.59 -4.18
N PHE A 25 -40.35 37.95 -2.94
CA PHE A 25 -40.48 37.07 -1.78
C PHE A 25 -41.85 36.38 -1.82
N ILE A 26 -41.89 35.10 -2.22
CA ILE A 26 -43.05 34.23 -2.05
C ILE A 26 -42.81 33.49 -0.74
N GLY A 27 -43.69 33.75 0.26
CA GLY A 27 -43.64 33.06 1.55
C GLY A 27 -43.91 31.57 1.39
N LEU A 28 -42.89 30.75 1.52
CA LEU A 28 -43.03 29.31 1.72
C LEU A 28 -42.99 29.02 3.22
N SER A 29 -43.97 28.23 3.69
CA SER A 29 -44.10 27.85 5.10
C SER A 29 -42.81 27.12 5.58
N ARG A 30 -42.34 27.51 6.73
CA ARG A 30 -41.07 27.07 7.33
C ARG A 30 -41.03 25.58 7.68
N ASP A 31 -42.22 24.98 7.87
CA ASP A 31 -42.35 23.63 8.42
C ASP A 31 -41.94 22.49 7.44
N ASN A 32 -42.04 22.71 6.13
CA ASN A 32 -41.65 21.68 5.13
C ASN A 32 -40.18 21.73 4.73
N ALA A 33 -39.42 22.78 5.11
CA ALA A 33 -38.01 22.90 4.79
C ALA A 33 -37.13 22.15 5.80
N ASP A 34 -37.52 22.17 7.07
CA ASP A 34 -36.75 21.55 8.14
C ASP A 34 -36.85 20.02 8.11
N GLU A 35 -38.03 19.47 7.78
CA GLU A 35 -38.23 18.01 7.62
C GLU A 35 -37.48 17.42 6.43
N ASN A 36 -37.35 18.17 5.33
CA ASN A 36 -36.56 17.74 4.18
C ASN A 36 -35.03 17.77 4.43
N ILE A 37 -34.56 18.73 5.24
CA ILE A 37 -33.15 18.85 5.60
C ILE A 37 -32.74 17.69 6.53
N GLU A 38 -33.60 17.35 7.49
CA GLU A 38 -33.35 16.26 8.43
C GLU A 38 -33.37 14.89 7.76
N ASN A 39 -34.31 14.64 6.85
CA ASN A 39 -34.38 13.43 6.04
C ASN A 39 -33.18 13.29 5.08
N THR A 40 -32.75 14.38 4.45
CA THR A 40 -31.56 14.36 3.57
C THR A 40 -30.28 14.10 4.36
N ALA A 41 -30.17 14.69 5.56
CA ALA A 41 -29.04 14.47 6.46
C ALA A 41 -29.00 13.02 7.01
N MET A 42 -30.16 12.42 7.29
CA MET A 42 -30.26 11.02 7.71
C MET A 42 -29.92 10.06 6.57
N GLU A 43 -30.38 10.30 5.34
CA GLU A 43 -30.00 9.51 4.16
C GLU A 43 -28.52 9.63 3.80
N GLU A 44 -27.91 10.82 3.93
CA GLU A 44 -26.46 10.98 3.77
C GLU A 44 -25.65 10.29 4.87
N ASN A 45 -26.15 10.26 6.10
CA ASN A 45 -25.50 9.57 7.22
C ASN A 45 -25.58 8.04 7.08
N GLU A 46 -26.70 7.50 6.58
CA GLU A 46 -26.84 6.09 6.21
C GLU A 46 -25.92 5.71 5.04
N LYS A 47 -25.80 6.55 4.01
CA LYS A 47 -24.87 6.37 2.88
C LYS A 47 -23.40 6.46 3.32
N ARG A 48 -23.08 7.14 4.42
CA ARG A 48 -21.71 7.23 4.99
C ARG A 48 -21.28 6.00 5.79
N LYS A 49 -22.19 5.14 6.24
CA LYS A 49 -21.84 3.87 6.91
C LYS A 49 -21.32 2.83 5.90
N LYS A 50 -20.21 3.16 5.22
CA LYS A 50 -19.54 2.24 4.27
C LYS A 50 -18.67 1.19 4.96
N VAL A 51 -18.45 1.29 6.26
CA VAL A 51 -17.70 0.30 7.03
C VAL A 51 -18.65 -0.79 7.49
N LYS A 52 -18.58 -1.94 6.84
CA LYS A 52 -19.46 -3.10 7.15
C LYS A 52 -19.00 -3.86 8.38
N LYS A 53 -17.68 -3.97 8.60
CA LYS A 53 -17.08 -4.74 9.68
C LYS A 53 -15.68 -4.24 9.99
N ILE A 54 -15.35 -4.15 11.26
CA ILE A 54 -14.00 -3.88 11.76
C ILE A 54 -13.56 -5.10 12.56
N ARG A 55 -12.37 -5.63 12.29
CA ARG A 55 -11.74 -6.69 13.08
C ARG A 55 -10.23 -6.45 13.19
N ALA A 56 -9.64 -6.97 14.24
CA ALA A 56 -8.20 -7.08 14.33
C ALA A 56 -7.69 -8.01 13.22
N LEU A 57 -6.64 -7.61 12.53
CA LEU A 57 -6.00 -8.39 11.49
C LEU A 57 -4.78 -9.09 12.08
N GLY A 58 -4.64 -10.38 11.78
CA GLY A 58 -3.43 -11.14 12.08
C GLY A 58 -2.34 -10.94 11.02
N PHE A 59 -1.40 -11.86 10.97
CA PHE A 59 -0.31 -11.87 10.00
C PHE A 59 -0.85 -11.94 8.56
N GLN A 60 -1.70 -12.94 8.26
CA GLN A 60 -2.39 -13.06 6.98
C GLN A 60 -3.84 -12.60 7.13
N TRP A 61 -4.35 -11.86 6.16
CA TRP A 61 -5.68 -11.29 6.16
C TRP A 61 -6.66 -12.14 5.34
N GLU A 62 -7.92 -12.18 5.78
CA GLU A 62 -8.99 -12.64 4.90
C GLU A 62 -9.19 -11.67 3.75
N THR A 63 -9.22 -12.20 2.55
CA THR A 63 -9.38 -11.43 1.31
C THR A 63 -10.64 -11.85 0.56
N SER A 64 -11.08 -11.01 -0.36
CA SER A 64 -12.12 -11.29 -1.34
C SER A 64 -11.67 -10.75 -2.70
N ASP A 65 -12.20 -11.33 -3.78
CA ASP A 65 -11.86 -10.90 -5.14
C ASP A 65 -11.89 -9.36 -5.29
N PRO A 66 -10.92 -8.74 -5.92
CA PRO A 66 -9.78 -9.30 -6.69
C PRO A 66 -8.51 -9.62 -5.86
N PHE A 67 -8.55 -9.52 -4.54
CA PHE A 67 -7.41 -9.80 -3.69
C PHE A 67 -7.27 -11.30 -3.43
N LEU A 68 -6.19 -11.91 -3.92
CA LEU A 68 -5.88 -13.32 -3.69
C LEU A 68 -5.25 -13.55 -2.31
N PHE A 69 -4.46 -12.57 -1.87
CA PHE A 69 -3.66 -12.68 -0.67
C PHE A 69 -3.31 -11.29 -0.15
N CYS A 70 -3.27 -11.14 1.16
CA CYS A 70 -2.71 -9.96 1.81
C CYS A 70 -2.07 -10.38 3.13
N VAL A 71 -0.84 -9.94 3.37
CA VAL A 71 -0.10 -10.22 4.58
C VAL A 71 0.59 -8.97 5.08
N HIS A 72 0.64 -8.81 6.41
CA HIS A 72 1.38 -7.76 7.10
C HIS A 72 2.60 -8.37 7.79
N HIS A 73 3.78 -7.98 7.33
CA HIS A 73 5.05 -8.32 7.95
C HIS A 73 5.46 -7.17 8.88
N GLU A 74 5.73 -7.50 10.13
CA GLU A 74 6.29 -6.57 11.11
C GLU A 74 7.34 -7.32 11.93
N ASP A 75 8.59 -6.88 11.85
CA ASP A 75 9.74 -7.48 12.50
C ASP A 75 10.68 -6.40 13.02
N ASN A 76 11.23 -6.59 14.20
CA ASN A 76 12.30 -5.77 14.76
C ASN A 76 13.61 -6.54 14.71
N PHE A 77 14.24 -6.55 13.55
CA PHE A 77 15.55 -7.19 13.40
C PHE A 77 16.61 -6.47 14.21
N PRO A 78 17.57 -7.20 14.81
CA PRO A 78 18.72 -6.61 15.48
C PRO A 78 19.67 -5.91 14.50
N ALA A 79 20.78 -5.38 15.01
CA ALA A 79 21.88 -4.89 14.18
C ALA A 79 22.30 -5.94 13.15
N GLY A 80 22.65 -5.51 11.94
CA GLY A 80 23.13 -6.35 10.87
C GLY A 80 24.62 -6.72 11.04
N ASN A 81 25.00 -7.86 10.49
CA ASN A 81 26.39 -8.25 10.31
C ASN A 81 26.92 -7.84 8.91
N GLU A 82 28.16 -8.15 8.59
CA GLU A 82 28.80 -7.83 7.31
C GLU A 82 28.10 -8.47 6.10
N LEU A 83 27.35 -9.55 6.31
CA LEU A 83 26.55 -10.23 5.28
C LEU A 83 25.10 -9.73 5.22
N MET A 84 24.78 -8.63 5.90
CA MET A 84 23.42 -8.06 6.01
C MET A 84 22.40 -9.01 6.67
N GLY A 85 22.85 -10.03 7.36
CA GLY A 85 22.06 -10.90 8.22
C GLY A 85 22.03 -10.37 9.66
N PRO A 86 21.21 -10.97 10.57
CA PRO A 86 21.15 -10.54 11.96
C PRO A 86 22.45 -10.82 12.73
N LYS A 87 22.89 -9.84 13.50
CA LYS A 87 24.00 -10.00 14.47
C LYS A 87 23.44 -10.54 15.80
N ALA A 88 22.84 -11.72 15.71
CA ALA A 88 22.24 -12.42 16.85
C ALA A 88 22.32 -13.93 16.63
N SER A 89 22.17 -14.73 17.72
CA SER A 89 22.06 -16.18 17.57
C SER A 89 20.77 -16.55 16.84
N LEU A 90 20.88 -17.49 15.92
CA LEU A 90 19.75 -18.10 15.21
C LEU A 90 19.38 -19.48 15.78
N ASP A 91 19.99 -19.88 16.92
CA ASP A 91 19.75 -21.17 17.55
C ASP A 91 18.28 -21.39 17.91
N GLY A 92 17.80 -22.59 17.64
CA GLY A 92 16.42 -22.98 17.91
C GLY A 92 15.38 -22.31 16.99
N ARG A 93 15.78 -21.71 15.86
CA ARG A 93 14.91 -21.27 14.77
C ARG A 93 14.75 -22.37 13.74
N HIS A 94 13.60 -22.40 13.09
CA HIS A 94 13.33 -23.34 12.00
C HIS A 94 13.83 -22.76 10.67
N MET A 95 15.16 -22.74 10.51
CA MET A 95 15.79 -22.08 9.35
C MET A 95 15.23 -22.58 8.02
N GLY A 96 14.93 -21.64 7.10
CA GLY A 96 14.27 -21.91 5.83
C GLY A 96 12.73 -21.94 5.90
N GLN A 97 12.13 -22.00 7.10
CA GLN A 97 10.68 -21.95 7.36
C GLN A 97 10.37 -21.24 8.70
N ASP A 98 11.07 -20.16 8.99
CA ASP A 98 10.96 -19.44 10.25
C ASP A 98 9.89 -18.34 10.19
N PHE A 99 8.63 -18.72 10.41
CA PHE A 99 7.47 -17.84 10.38
C PHE A 99 6.93 -17.47 11.77
N ILE A 100 7.56 -17.97 12.83
CA ILE A 100 7.19 -17.67 14.22
C ILE A 100 8.11 -16.55 14.72
N VAL A 101 7.52 -15.47 15.23
CA VAL A 101 8.29 -14.39 15.84
C VAL A 101 9.03 -14.92 17.07
N LYS A 102 10.36 -14.88 17.04
CA LYS A 102 11.26 -15.18 18.15
C LYS A 102 12.24 -14.02 18.28
N ASP A 103 12.45 -13.53 19.47
CA ASP A 103 13.34 -12.39 19.76
C ASP A 103 13.03 -11.14 18.90
N GLY A 104 11.75 -10.94 18.56
CA GLY A 104 11.25 -9.79 17.82
C GLY A 104 11.26 -9.91 16.30
N PHE A 105 11.78 -10.99 15.71
CA PHE A 105 11.91 -11.13 14.25
C PHE A 105 11.75 -12.57 13.75
N ARG A 106 11.65 -12.73 12.43
CA ARG A 106 11.57 -13.99 11.67
C ARG A 106 12.62 -13.99 10.56
N MET A 107 13.20 -15.15 10.27
CA MET A 107 14.10 -15.32 9.12
C MET A 107 13.34 -15.66 7.82
N TYR A 108 12.07 -16.08 7.94
CA TYR A 108 11.25 -16.57 6.84
C TYR A 108 11.90 -17.77 6.13
N HIS A 109 12.18 -17.67 4.83
CA HIS A 109 12.93 -18.68 4.09
C HIS A 109 14.42 -18.37 3.99
N GLY A 110 14.86 -17.22 4.52
CA GLY A 110 16.26 -16.79 4.49
C GLY A 110 17.16 -17.63 5.40
N MET A 111 18.37 -17.91 4.94
CA MET A 111 19.38 -18.66 5.72
C MET A 111 20.40 -17.73 6.35
N THR A 112 20.78 -16.66 5.68
CA THR A 112 21.77 -15.66 6.14
C THR A 112 21.11 -14.30 6.26
N VAL A 113 20.48 -13.83 5.19
CA VAL A 113 19.66 -12.62 5.14
C VAL A 113 18.21 -13.04 5.27
N PRO A 114 17.40 -12.40 6.11
CA PRO A 114 15.98 -12.73 6.19
C PRO A 114 15.25 -12.40 4.89
N GLY A 115 14.14 -13.07 4.62
CA GLY A 115 13.33 -12.81 3.44
C GLY A 115 12.95 -14.06 2.66
N PHE A 116 12.65 -13.86 1.38
CA PHE A 116 12.13 -14.87 0.45
C PHE A 116 13.12 -15.06 -0.71
N PRO A 117 13.98 -16.09 -0.67
CA PRO A 117 14.86 -16.46 -1.78
C PRO A 117 14.05 -16.80 -3.04
N GLY A 118 14.73 -17.07 -4.14
CA GLY A 118 14.12 -17.30 -5.44
C GLY A 118 12.88 -18.19 -5.43
N HIS A 119 11.72 -17.63 -5.79
CA HIS A 119 10.43 -18.31 -5.86
C HIS A 119 9.61 -17.78 -7.04
N PRO A 120 8.67 -18.60 -7.62
CA PRO A 120 7.93 -18.24 -8.81
C PRO A 120 6.57 -17.63 -8.52
N HIS A 121 6.12 -16.74 -9.42
CA HIS A 121 4.74 -16.27 -9.54
C HIS A 121 4.25 -16.39 -10.97
N ARG A 122 2.95 -16.59 -11.18
CA ARG A 122 2.33 -16.64 -12.49
C ARG A 122 0.87 -16.22 -12.44
N GLY A 123 0.46 -15.35 -13.38
CA GLY A 123 -0.94 -15.03 -13.65
C GLY A 123 -1.60 -14.04 -12.70
N PHE A 124 -0.83 -13.36 -11.85
CA PHE A 124 -1.33 -12.34 -10.93
C PHE A 124 -0.31 -11.22 -10.71
N GLU A 125 -0.73 -10.18 -10.02
CA GLU A 125 0.10 -9.06 -9.66
C GLU A 125 0.56 -9.18 -8.20
N THR A 126 1.81 -8.81 -7.91
CA THR A 126 2.29 -8.62 -6.54
C THR A 126 2.57 -7.14 -6.28
N ILE A 127 2.08 -6.65 -5.15
CA ILE A 127 2.32 -5.29 -4.69
C ILE A 127 2.95 -5.38 -3.32
N THR A 128 4.15 -4.84 -3.17
CA THR A 128 4.87 -4.76 -1.90
C THR A 128 4.96 -3.31 -1.46
N VAL A 129 4.33 -2.97 -0.33
CA VAL A 129 4.35 -1.63 0.27
C VAL A 129 5.27 -1.68 1.48
N VAL A 130 6.45 -1.06 1.41
CA VAL A 130 7.44 -1.06 2.50
C VAL A 130 7.29 0.22 3.32
N ARG A 131 6.79 0.11 4.54
CA ARG A 131 6.66 1.26 5.45
C ARG A 131 7.96 1.58 6.18
N LYS A 132 8.65 0.55 6.64
CA LYS A 132 9.94 0.65 7.33
C LYS A 132 10.87 -0.43 6.80
N GLY A 133 12.16 -0.14 6.80
CA GLY A 133 13.19 -1.07 6.36
C GLY A 133 13.38 -1.07 4.85
N MET A 134 14.10 -2.06 4.37
CA MET A 134 14.49 -2.20 2.97
C MET A 134 14.19 -3.60 2.45
N VAL A 135 13.91 -3.67 1.15
CA VAL A 135 13.76 -4.91 0.40
C VAL A 135 14.71 -4.88 -0.80
N ASP A 136 15.47 -5.96 -0.98
CA ASP A 136 16.26 -6.22 -2.16
C ASP A 136 15.48 -7.16 -3.08
N HIS A 137 15.15 -6.69 -4.25
CA HIS A 137 14.48 -7.44 -5.29
C HIS A 137 15.44 -7.79 -6.44
N CYS A 138 15.28 -8.99 -6.97
CA CYS A 138 15.90 -9.43 -8.21
C CYS A 138 14.97 -10.43 -8.89
N ASP A 139 14.80 -10.34 -10.21
CA ASP A 139 13.89 -11.21 -10.93
C ASP A 139 14.45 -11.76 -12.26
N SER A 140 13.74 -12.77 -12.80
CA SER A 140 14.12 -13.46 -14.03
C SER A 140 13.94 -12.63 -15.31
N THR A 141 13.37 -11.42 -15.23
CA THR A 141 13.31 -10.47 -16.35
C THR A 141 14.55 -9.59 -16.43
N GLY A 142 15.44 -9.68 -15.43
CA GLY A 142 16.64 -8.89 -15.29
C GLY A 142 16.44 -7.60 -14.49
N ALA A 143 15.26 -7.37 -13.93
CA ALA A 143 15.05 -6.25 -13.02
C ALA A 143 15.67 -6.57 -11.65
N ALA A 144 16.36 -5.60 -11.07
CA ALA A 144 16.92 -5.68 -9.74
C ALA A 144 16.94 -4.28 -9.09
N GLY A 145 16.74 -4.23 -7.78
CA GLY A 145 16.75 -2.96 -7.06
C GLY A 145 16.52 -3.11 -5.57
N ARG A 146 16.90 -2.07 -4.84
CA ARG A 146 16.62 -1.89 -3.41
C ARG A 146 15.59 -0.79 -3.25
N TYR A 147 14.55 -1.03 -2.47
CA TYR A 147 13.49 -0.09 -2.19
C TYR A 147 13.01 -0.21 -0.74
N GLY A 148 12.40 0.83 -0.20
CA GLY A 148 11.92 0.82 1.18
C GLY A 148 11.50 2.18 1.71
N ASN A 149 11.21 2.25 3.01
CA ASN A 149 10.90 3.49 3.73
C ASN A 149 9.81 4.37 3.07
N GLY A 150 8.73 3.75 2.61
CA GLY A 150 7.60 4.40 1.96
C GLY A 150 7.46 4.10 0.47
N ASP A 151 8.38 3.33 -0.10
CA ASP A 151 8.30 2.90 -1.50
C ASP A 151 7.29 1.77 -1.69
N VAL A 152 6.85 1.64 -2.94
CA VAL A 152 5.97 0.58 -3.39
C VAL A 152 6.57 -0.07 -4.64
N GLN A 153 6.68 -1.39 -4.62
CA GLN A 153 6.97 -2.17 -5.82
C GLN A 153 5.68 -2.80 -6.34
N TRP A 154 5.49 -2.72 -7.65
CA TRP A 154 4.42 -3.43 -8.35
C TRP A 154 5.05 -4.32 -9.42
N MET A 155 4.82 -5.63 -9.33
CA MET A 155 5.34 -6.61 -10.28
C MET A 155 4.19 -7.40 -10.92
N THR A 156 4.17 -7.41 -12.25
CA THR A 156 3.26 -8.22 -13.06
C THR A 156 3.91 -9.57 -13.33
N ALA A 157 3.38 -10.64 -12.77
CA ALA A 157 3.92 -11.97 -12.98
C ALA A 157 3.62 -12.54 -14.40
N GLY A 158 2.51 -12.13 -15.01
CA GLY A 158 2.17 -12.50 -16.39
C GLY A 158 2.27 -14.00 -16.67
N LYS A 159 3.06 -14.39 -17.67
CA LYS A 159 3.30 -15.81 -18.03
C LYS A 159 4.19 -16.56 -17.05
N GLY A 160 4.80 -15.88 -16.13
CA GLY A 160 5.67 -16.41 -15.08
C GLY A 160 6.91 -15.57 -14.86
N VAL A 161 7.21 -15.28 -13.60
CA VAL A 161 8.42 -14.61 -13.13
C VAL A 161 8.95 -15.39 -11.93
N GLN A 162 10.25 -15.60 -11.86
CA GLN A 162 10.94 -15.98 -10.64
C GLN A 162 11.57 -14.73 -10.04
N HIS A 163 11.42 -14.51 -8.75
CA HIS A 163 12.05 -13.39 -8.06
C HIS A 163 12.50 -13.76 -6.64
N SER A 164 13.32 -12.92 -6.05
CA SER A 164 13.67 -12.94 -4.65
C SER A 164 13.36 -11.59 -4.01
N GLU A 165 12.95 -11.61 -2.74
CA GLU A 165 12.70 -10.45 -1.91
C GLU A 165 13.43 -10.65 -0.58
N MET A 166 14.63 -10.08 -0.45
CA MET A 166 15.46 -10.21 0.74
C MET A 166 15.38 -8.93 1.58
N PHE A 167 15.50 -9.05 2.89
CA PHE A 167 15.41 -7.94 3.84
C PHE A 167 16.79 -7.62 4.41
N PRO A 168 17.62 -6.81 3.71
CA PRO A 168 19.00 -6.54 4.13
C PRO A 168 19.04 -5.69 5.41
N LEU A 169 19.77 -6.15 6.42
CA LEU A 169 19.96 -5.42 7.68
C LEU A 169 21.15 -4.47 7.55
N LEU A 170 20.88 -3.26 7.10
CA LEU A 170 21.93 -2.29 6.74
C LEU A 170 22.56 -1.57 7.94
N ASN A 171 21.82 -1.42 9.04
CA ASN A 171 22.36 -0.82 10.25
C ASN A 171 23.14 -1.87 11.03
N GLN A 172 24.43 -1.63 11.26
CA GLN A 172 25.32 -2.54 11.99
C GLN A 172 25.49 -2.21 13.47
N ASP A 173 24.95 -1.06 13.90
CA ASP A 173 25.08 -0.49 15.25
C ASP A 173 23.74 -0.31 15.97
N LYS A 174 22.63 -0.51 15.28
CA LYS A 174 21.27 -0.39 15.81
C LYS A 174 20.33 -1.34 15.11
N ASP A 175 19.11 -1.46 15.64
CA ASP A 175 18.04 -2.28 15.08
C ASP A 175 17.66 -1.88 13.64
N ASN A 176 17.17 -2.87 12.91
CA ASN A 176 16.66 -2.75 11.56
C ASN A 176 15.17 -3.10 11.53
N PRO A 177 14.27 -2.19 11.94
CA PRO A 177 12.84 -2.47 11.92
C PRO A 177 12.35 -2.63 10.48
N LEU A 178 11.53 -3.65 10.25
CA LEU A 178 10.84 -3.91 8.99
C LEU A 178 9.34 -3.84 9.21
N GLU A 179 8.66 -3.12 8.34
CA GLU A 179 7.19 -3.15 8.26
C GLU A 179 6.77 -3.05 6.79
N LEU A 180 6.16 -4.10 6.27
CA LEU A 180 5.66 -4.13 4.90
C LEU A 180 4.34 -4.88 4.77
N PHE A 181 3.60 -4.54 3.72
CA PHE A 181 2.41 -5.27 3.28
C PHE A 181 2.71 -5.91 1.95
N GLN A 182 2.37 -7.20 1.81
CA GLN A 182 2.39 -7.89 0.54
C GLN A 182 0.96 -8.21 0.11
N ILE A 183 0.61 -7.79 -1.11
CA ILE A 183 -0.74 -7.89 -1.64
C ILE A 183 -0.66 -8.57 -3.00
N TRP A 184 -1.45 -9.62 -3.19
CA TRP A 184 -1.59 -10.28 -4.49
C TRP A 184 -2.97 -9.99 -5.07
N LEU A 185 -2.99 -9.59 -6.34
CA LEU A 185 -4.22 -9.26 -7.06
C LEU A 185 -4.43 -10.18 -8.24
N ASN A 186 -5.65 -10.70 -8.36
CA ASN A 186 -6.07 -11.45 -9.53
C ASN A 186 -6.51 -10.50 -10.64
N PHE A 187 -5.69 -10.35 -11.66
CA PHE A 187 -6.03 -9.61 -12.88
C PHE A 187 -6.37 -10.55 -14.04
N LEU A 188 -7.43 -11.31 -13.92
CA LEU A 188 -8.07 -11.88 -15.10
C LEU A 188 -8.86 -10.77 -15.79
N ILE A 189 -8.18 -9.96 -16.60
CA ILE A 189 -8.79 -8.80 -17.25
C ILE A 189 -8.95 -9.09 -18.73
N SER A 190 -10.20 -9.02 -19.24
CA SER A 190 -10.42 -8.80 -20.65
C SER A 190 -9.84 -7.42 -21.04
N PRO A 191 -9.27 -7.28 -22.26
CA PRO A 191 -8.64 -6.01 -22.70
C PRO A 191 -9.54 -4.77 -22.53
N GLU A 192 -10.87 -4.95 -22.59
CA GLU A 192 -11.86 -3.87 -22.49
C GLU A 192 -12.07 -3.37 -21.05
N LEU A 193 -11.84 -4.20 -20.03
CA LEU A 193 -11.92 -3.85 -18.62
C LEU A 193 -10.59 -3.38 -18.03
N ALA A 194 -9.48 -3.60 -18.76
CA ALA A 194 -8.13 -3.32 -18.28
C ALA A 194 -7.92 -1.87 -17.89
N SER A 195 -8.39 -0.91 -18.68
CA SER A 195 -8.16 0.51 -18.45
C SER A 195 -8.89 1.02 -17.20
N THR A 196 -10.14 0.61 -16.99
CA THR A 196 -10.99 1.12 -15.89
C THR A 196 -10.65 0.45 -14.55
N LYS A 197 -10.38 -0.86 -14.56
CA LYS A 197 -9.99 -1.58 -13.34
C LYS A 197 -8.56 -1.27 -12.92
N ALA A 198 -7.61 -1.11 -13.84
CA ALA A 198 -6.26 -0.68 -13.52
C ALA A 198 -6.23 0.71 -12.89
N GLN A 199 -7.03 1.66 -13.37
CA GLN A 199 -7.17 2.98 -12.76
C GLN A 199 -7.81 2.92 -11.37
N GLN A 200 -8.85 2.11 -11.18
CA GLN A 200 -9.47 1.93 -9.86
C GLN A 200 -8.51 1.30 -8.85
N LEU A 201 -7.70 0.34 -9.28
CA LEU A 201 -6.74 -0.35 -8.42
C LEU A 201 -5.51 0.50 -8.12
N LEU A 202 -5.05 1.31 -9.08
CA LEU A 202 -4.02 2.32 -8.83
C LEU A 202 -4.51 3.35 -7.79
N LEU A 203 -5.78 3.78 -7.88
CA LEU A 203 -6.43 4.62 -6.88
C LEU A 203 -6.56 3.93 -5.52
N MET A 204 -6.86 2.63 -5.47
CA MET A 204 -6.92 1.87 -4.22
C MET A 204 -5.54 1.67 -3.60
N ALA A 205 -4.52 1.34 -4.40
CA ALA A 205 -3.14 1.23 -3.94
C ALA A 205 -2.61 2.58 -3.43
N THR A 206 -2.88 3.68 -4.14
CA THR A 206 -2.54 5.03 -3.71
C THR A 206 -3.26 5.42 -2.41
N ARG A 207 -4.52 5.01 -2.22
CA ARG A 207 -5.27 5.21 -0.97
C ARG A 207 -4.73 4.36 0.18
N LEU A 208 -4.33 3.12 -0.05
CA LEU A 208 -3.69 2.27 0.95
C LEU A 208 -2.35 2.86 1.42
N VAL A 209 -1.53 3.37 0.49
CA VAL A 209 -0.29 4.10 0.81
C VAL A 209 -0.59 5.38 1.58
N SER A 210 -1.63 6.14 1.19
CA SER A 210 -2.05 7.36 1.89
C SER A 210 -2.57 7.07 3.29
N LEU A 211 -3.37 6.01 3.49
CA LEU A 211 -3.86 5.57 4.80
C LEU A 211 -2.72 5.05 5.68
N ALA A 212 -1.74 4.37 5.10
CA ALA A 212 -0.53 3.97 5.80
C ALA A 212 0.29 5.18 6.27
N LYS A 213 0.35 6.26 5.48
CA LYS A 213 0.98 7.54 5.88
C LYS A 213 0.15 8.32 6.90
N ALA A 214 -1.18 8.29 6.82
CA ALA A 214 -2.06 9.01 7.75
C ALA A 214 -2.03 8.44 9.18
N LYS A 215 -1.75 7.16 9.37
CA LYS A 215 -1.55 6.55 10.70
C LYS A 215 -0.29 7.03 11.42
N LEU A 216 0.59 7.78 10.74
CA LEU A 216 1.79 8.38 11.32
C LEU A 216 1.54 9.79 11.91
N LEU A 217 0.33 10.35 11.76
CA LEU A 217 -0.05 11.70 12.17
C LEU A 217 -1.11 11.72 13.29
N LEU A 218 -1.45 10.59 13.88
CA LEU A 218 -2.27 10.42 15.09
C LEU A 218 -1.46 9.69 16.17
#